data_491b4b097d2da08d2c72ce3d2db1c4f2
#
_entry.id   491b4b097d2da08d2c72ce3d2db1c4f2
#
_cell.length_a   1.000
_cell.length_b   1.000
_cell.length_c   1.000
_cell.angle_alpha   90.00
_cell.angle_beta   90.00
_cell.angle_gamma   90.00
#
_symmetry.space_group_name_H-M   'P 1'
#
loop_
_entity.id
_entity.type
_entity.pdbx_description
1 polymer ?
#
loop_
_entity_poly.entity_id
_entity_poly.type
_entity_poly.pdbx_seq_one_letter_code
_entity_poly.pdbx_strand_id
1 'polypeptide(L)'
;MNGRIYSFDNSSSSTETIYSGVVSTSGGAVSSSSSSSTSGGYLELILGPMFSGKTSKLVEIHKQCLFCNIPVVAINYAEDTRYSDTMMSTHDRTMIPCIRGIQLKDMAVDPVDGYAIRTAAVILINEGQFFPDIVDYVKKWVDVDNKRVYICALDGDFMRVPMGSIYNLLPLCDKVDKLTSLCSKCRDGTRGIFSFRITNETEQKLIGCSNYIPVCRKCYIELSEKRKIQTGPCEGDETES
;
A
#
# COMPACT_ATOMS: atom_id res chain seq x y z
N MET A 1 3.42 -26.05 33.52
CA MET A 1 2.52 -27.14 33.16
C MET A 1 2.37 -27.14 31.64
N ASN A 2 2.96 -28.17 31.04
CA ASN A 2 2.76 -28.76 29.71
C ASN A 2 2.46 -27.87 28.48
N GLY A 3 3.54 -27.57 27.77
CA GLY A 3 3.49 -27.24 26.37
C GLY A 3 3.32 -28.51 25.51
N ARG A 4 2.53 -28.45 24.43
CA ARG A 4 2.53 -29.45 23.36
C ARG A 4 3.19 -28.87 22.14
N ILE A 5 4.33 -29.46 21.78
CA ILE A 5 5.05 -29.28 20.53
C ILE A 5 4.45 -30.28 19.53
N TYR A 6 3.99 -29.81 18.37
CA TYR A 6 3.67 -30.70 17.25
C TYR A 6 4.82 -30.63 16.24
N SER A 7 5.55 -31.74 16.17
CA SER A 7 6.48 -32.05 15.09
C SER A 7 5.72 -32.80 13.97
N PHE A 8 5.90 -32.34 12.72
CA PHE A 8 5.46 -33.08 11.55
C PHE A 8 6.65 -33.84 10.98
N ASP A 9 6.57 -35.17 11.05
CA ASP A 9 7.47 -36.07 10.36
C ASP A 9 7.03 -36.25 8.91
N ASN A 10 8.01 -36.10 8.00
CA ASN A 10 7.92 -36.52 6.62
C ASN A 10 8.35 -38.00 6.53
N SER A 11 7.46 -38.89 6.12
CA SER A 11 7.87 -40.15 5.55
C SER A 11 6.92 -40.60 4.44
N SER A 12 7.56 -40.81 3.30
CA SER A 12 7.09 -41.32 2.03
C SER A 12 6.48 -42.72 2.11
N SER A 13 5.45 -43.00 1.28
CA SER A 13 5.36 -44.31 0.60
C SER A 13 4.48 -44.19 -0.65
N SER A 14 5.07 -44.65 -1.74
CA SER A 14 4.53 -44.86 -3.07
C SER A 14 3.51 -46.02 -3.08
N THR A 15 2.43 -45.88 -3.83
CA THR A 15 1.67 -46.99 -4.38
C THR A 15 1.17 -46.66 -5.77
N GLU A 16 1.83 -47.27 -6.77
CA GLU A 16 1.37 -47.35 -8.15
C GLU A 16 0.12 -48.24 -8.21
N THR A 17 -0.90 -47.79 -8.89
CA THR A 17 -1.99 -48.67 -9.35
C THR A 17 -2.11 -48.53 -10.86
N ILE A 18 -1.71 -49.61 -11.54
CA ILE A 18 -1.82 -49.81 -12.99
C ILE A 18 -3.25 -50.18 -13.30
N TYR A 19 -3.91 -49.43 -14.19
CA TYR A 19 -5.08 -49.92 -14.93
C TYR A 19 -4.81 -49.84 -16.42
N SER A 20 -4.72 -51.01 -17.02
CA SER A 20 -4.72 -51.28 -18.44
C SER A 20 -6.14 -51.31 -18.98
N GLY A 21 -6.40 -50.66 -20.14
CA GLY A 21 -7.67 -50.84 -20.82
C GLY A 21 -7.88 -49.97 -22.05
N VAL A 22 -7.52 -50.53 -23.20
CA VAL A 22 -8.15 -50.42 -24.54
C VAL A 22 -8.15 -49.10 -25.28
N VAL A 23 -7.37 -49.11 -26.35
CA VAL A 23 -7.31 -48.14 -27.48
C VAL A 23 -8.60 -48.21 -28.30
N SER A 24 -9.17 -47.03 -28.61
CA SER A 24 -10.03 -46.84 -29.77
C SER A 24 -9.65 -45.51 -30.44
N THR A 25 -9.12 -45.60 -31.62
CA THR A 25 -8.74 -44.50 -32.52
C THR A 25 -9.96 -43.89 -33.15
N SER A 26 -10.21 -42.61 -32.95
CA SER A 26 -10.93 -41.77 -33.89
C SER A 26 -10.35 -40.37 -33.87
N GLY A 27 -9.76 -39.95 -34.97
CA GLY A 27 -9.14 -38.65 -35.13
C GLY A 27 -10.19 -37.51 -35.04
N GLY A 28 -9.98 -36.67 -34.10
CA GLY A 28 -10.61 -35.34 -33.99
C GLY A 28 -9.53 -34.39 -33.54
N ALA A 29 -9.13 -33.47 -34.36
CA ALA A 29 -8.26 -32.38 -34.00
C ALA A 29 -8.99 -31.54 -32.95
N VAL A 30 -8.67 -31.76 -31.67
CA VAL A 30 -9.11 -30.88 -30.59
C VAL A 30 -8.19 -29.67 -30.64
N SER A 31 -8.68 -28.59 -31.26
CA SER A 31 -8.12 -27.27 -31.05
C SER A 31 -8.22 -26.99 -29.55
N SER A 32 -7.10 -27.06 -28.86
CA SER A 32 -6.97 -26.55 -27.50
C SER A 32 -7.16 -25.03 -27.56
N SER A 33 -8.41 -24.59 -27.49
CA SER A 33 -8.72 -23.22 -27.09
C SER A 33 -8.30 -23.09 -25.63
N SER A 34 -7.05 -22.64 -25.41
CA SER A 34 -6.66 -22.06 -24.15
C SER A 34 -7.60 -20.89 -23.92
N SER A 35 -8.65 -21.08 -23.14
CA SER A 35 -9.43 -20.01 -22.57
C SER A 35 -8.51 -19.23 -21.64
N SER A 36 -7.71 -18.32 -22.21
CA SER A 36 -7.14 -17.23 -21.45
C SER A 36 -8.33 -16.44 -20.93
N SER A 37 -8.67 -16.63 -19.66
CA SER A 37 -9.48 -15.67 -18.95
C SER A 37 -8.71 -14.36 -18.97
N THR A 38 -9.00 -13.52 -19.95
CA THR A 38 -8.55 -12.13 -19.99
C THR A 38 -9.29 -11.38 -18.90
N SER A 39 -8.89 -11.61 -17.63
CA SER A 39 -9.20 -10.66 -16.58
C SER A 39 -8.47 -9.39 -16.96
N GLY A 40 -9.19 -8.33 -17.32
CA GLY A 40 -8.61 -7.01 -17.57
C GLY A 40 -7.74 -6.55 -16.40
N GLY A 41 -7.02 -5.45 -16.59
CA GLY A 41 -6.28 -4.83 -15.49
C GLY A 41 -7.20 -4.51 -14.31
N TYR A 42 -6.61 -4.29 -13.14
CA TYR A 42 -7.34 -3.97 -11.90
C TYR A 42 -6.60 -2.91 -11.09
N LEU A 43 -7.30 -1.91 -10.61
CA LEU A 43 -6.76 -0.84 -9.78
C LEU A 43 -7.53 -0.71 -8.46
N GLU A 44 -6.83 -0.87 -7.33
CA GLU A 44 -7.39 -0.62 -6.00
C GLU A 44 -6.60 0.47 -5.27
N LEU A 45 -7.32 1.49 -4.77
CA LEU A 45 -6.77 2.54 -3.93
C LEU A 45 -7.08 2.24 -2.46
N ILE A 46 -6.04 2.18 -1.62
CA ILE A 46 -6.12 1.96 -0.18
C ILE A 46 -5.70 3.26 0.49
N LEU A 47 -6.68 4.10 0.81
CA LEU A 47 -6.49 5.44 1.32
C LEU A 47 -6.72 5.49 2.84
N GLY A 48 -6.17 6.49 3.52
CA GLY A 48 -6.45 6.69 4.93
C GLY A 48 -5.34 7.45 5.66
N PRO A 49 -5.59 7.87 6.90
CA PRO A 49 -4.63 8.61 7.71
C PRO A 49 -3.42 7.74 8.09
N MET A 50 -2.42 8.35 8.68
CA MET A 50 -1.32 7.60 9.29
C MET A 50 -1.86 6.62 10.34
N PHE A 51 -1.17 5.49 10.51
CA PHE A 51 -1.53 4.42 11.46
C PHE A 51 -2.87 3.70 11.16
N SER A 52 -3.40 3.80 9.93
CA SER A 52 -4.64 3.12 9.54
C SER A 52 -4.46 1.69 9.01
N GLY A 53 -3.24 1.17 8.97
CA GLY A 53 -2.96 -0.20 8.50
C GLY A 53 -2.79 -0.34 6.98
N LYS A 54 -2.62 0.76 6.23
CA LYS A 54 -2.44 0.72 4.76
C LYS A 54 -1.31 -0.21 4.33
N THR A 55 -0.12 -0.02 4.86
CA THR A 55 1.05 -0.85 4.53
C THR A 55 0.84 -2.32 4.93
N SER A 56 0.16 -2.58 6.05
CA SER A 56 -0.18 -3.94 6.48
C SER A 56 -1.09 -4.63 5.46
N LYS A 57 -2.01 -3.89 4.83
CA LYS A 57 -2.87 -4.40 3.75
C LYS A 57 -2.06 -4.80 2.52
N LEU A 58 -1.07 -3.99 2.10
CA LEU A 58 -0.17 -4.37 1.00
C LEU A 58 0.65 -5.63 1.32
N VAL A 59 1.17 -5.72 2.55
CA VAL A 59 1.92 -6.91 2.99
C VAL A 59 1.04 -8.15 2.99
N GLU A 60 -0.23 -8.03 3.38
CA GLU A 60 -1.20 -9.12 3.29
C GLU A 60 -1.40 -9.59 1.84
N ILE A 61 -1.64 -8.65 0.91
CA ILE A 61 -1.79 -8.96 -0.53
C ILE A 61 -0.51 -9.61 -1.08
N HIS A 62 0.67 -9.13 -0.69
CA HIS A 62 1.95 -9.73 -1.08
C HIS A 62 2.03 -11.20 -0.65
N LYS A 63 1.70 -11.50 0.62
CA LYS A 63 1.69 -12.87 1.13
C LYS A 63 0.70 -13.77 0.37
N GLN A 64 -0.48 -13.26 0.04
CA GLN A 64 -1.46 -13.98 -0.77
C GLN A 64 -0.94 -14.28 -2.18
N CYS A 65 -0.27 -13.31 -2.81
CA CYS A 65 0.36 -13.53 -4.13
C CYS A 65 1.43 -14.62 -4.07
N LEU A 66 2.30 -14.60 -3.05
CA LEU A 66 3.33 -15.62 -2.87
C LEU A 66 2.72 -17.02 -2.65
N PHE A 67 1.69 -17.13 -1.83
CA PHE A 67 0.99 -18.38 -1.59
C PHE A 67 0.37 -18.97 -2.89
N CYS A 68 -0.15 -18.10 -3.75
CA CYS A 68 -0.75 -18.47 -5.03
C CYS A 68 0.27 -18.57 -6.18
N ASN A 69 1.57 -18.41 -5.94
CA ASN A 69 2.62 -18.34 -6.97
C ASN A 69 2.34 -17.27 -8.04
N ILE A 70 1.74 -16.15 -7.67
CA ILE A 70 1.48 -15.00 -8.55
C ILE A 70 2.71 -14.07 -8.50
N PRO A 71 3.35 -13.77 -9.64
CA PRO A 71 4.47 -12.83 -9.69
C PRO A 71 4.04 -11.46 -9.17
N VAL A 72 4.69 -10.98 -8.12
CA VAL A 72 4.37 -9.72 -7.43
C VAL A 72 5.63 -8.90 -7.19
N VAL A 73 5.52 -7.59 -7.38
CA VAL A 73 6.56 -6.62 -7.03
C VAL A 73 5.98 -5.55 -6.11
N ALA A 74 6.75 -5.17 -5.09
CA ALA A 74 6.41 -4.03 -4.24
C ALA A 74 7.32 -2.85 -4.57
N ILE A 75 6.76 -1.65 -4.59
CA ILE A 75 7.44 -0.38 -4.83
C ILE A 75 7.21 0.52 -3.61
N ASN A 76 8.29 1.08 -3.07
CA ASN A 76 8.23 2.03 -1.96
C ASN A 76 8.91 3.35 -2.35
N TYR A 77 8.39 4.47 -1.87
CA TYR A 77 9.00 5.77 -2.09
C TYR A 77 10.39 5.85 -1.42
N ALA A 78 11.43 6.28 -2.16
CA ALA A 78 12.82 6.14 -1.73
C ALA A 78 13.16 6.91 -0.45
N GLU A 79 12.55 8.09 -0.22
CA GLU A 79 12.81 8.88 0.98
C GLU A 79 12.10 8.32 2.23
N ASP A 80 11.25 7.32 2.08
CA ASP A 80 10.67 6.61 3.22
C ASP A 80 11.68 5.59 3.79
N THR A 81 12.62 6.09 4.59
CA THR A 81 13.70 5.30 5.21
C THR A 81 13.42 4.88 6.65
N ARG A 82 12.15 4.99 7.09
CA ARG A 82 11.73 4.83 8.49
C ARG A 82 12.20 3.54 9.17
N TYR A 83 12.36 2.45 8.41
CA TYR A 83 12.66 1.14 8.98
C TYR A 83 13.75 0.36 8.25
N SER A 84 13.98 0.57 6.96
CA SER A 84 14.98 -0.16 6.15
C SER A 84 15.25 0.56 4.83
N ASP A 85 16.47 0.39 4.33
CA ASP A 85 16.86 0.94 3.02
C ASP A 85 16.52 0.02 1.84
N THR A 86 16.12 -1.23 2.09
CA THR A 86 15.86 -2.24 1.05
C THR A 86 14.50 -2.94 1.19
N MET A 87 13.78 -2.67 2.28
CA MET A 87 12.55 -3.37 2.61
C MET A 87 11.42 -2.37 2.88
N MET A 88 10.23 -2.67 2.39
CA MET A 88 8.99 -2.03 2.85
C MET A 88 8.58 -2.65 4.17
N SER A 89 8.36 -1.83 5.19
CA SER A 89 8.03 -2.27 6.55
C SER A 89 6.67 -1.75 7.00
N THR A 90 5.94 -2.61 7.69
CA THR A 90 4.77 -2.21 8.48
C THR A 90 5.21 -1.59 9.81
N HIS A 91 4.27 -1.00 10.55
CA HIS A 91 4.56 -0.40 11.86
C HIS A 91 4.97 -1.44 12.93
N ASP A 92 4.49 -2.67 12.78
CA ASP A 92 4.84 -3.84 13.60
C ASP A 92 6.07 -4.61 13.07
N ARG A 93 6.85 -3.98 12.18
CA ARG A 93 8.11 -4.47 11.61
C ARG A 93 8.00 -5.74 10.75
N THR A 94 6.83 -6.06 10.22
CA THR A 94 6.74 -7.05 9.16
C THR A 94 7.31 -6.44 7.88
N MET A 95 8.30 -7.09 7.27
CA MET A 95 9.05 -6.56 6.13
C MET A 95 8.86 -7.41 4.89
N ILE A 96 8.79 -6.76 3.72
CA ILE A 96 8.84 -7.42 2.41
C ILE A 96 9.85 -6.71 1.51
N PRO A 97 10.52 -7.43 0.60
CA PRO A 97 11.42 -6.81 -0.37
C PRO A 97 10.67 -5.85 -1.27
N CYS A 98 11.30 -4.72 -1.59
CA CYS A 98 10.71 -3.71 -2.47
C CYS A 98 11.76 -3.00 -3.33
N ILE A 99 11.31 -2.54 -4.50
CA ILE A 99 12.00 -1.56 -5.32
C ILE A 99 11.81 -0.17 -4.71
N ARG A 100 12.83 0.66 -4.78
CA ARG A 100 12.78 2.02 -4.22
C ARG A 100 13.17 3.07 -5.24
N GLY A 101 12.40 4.13 -5.33
CA GLY A 101 12.67 5.25 -6.24
C GLY A 101 11.83 6.47 -5.91
N ILE A 102 12.13 7.56 -6.59
CA ILE A 102 11.42 8.84 -6.49
C ILE A 102 10.40 8.99 -7.62
N GLN A 103 10.69 8.39 -8.76
CA GLN A 103 9.83 8.38 -9.94
C GLN A 103 9.65 6.94 -10.44
N LEU A 104 8.43 6.59 -10.82
CA LEU A 104 8.12 5.26 -11.39
C LEU A 104 8.79 5.08 -12.75
N LYS A 105 9.00 6.17 -13.50
CA LYS A 105 9.70 6.18 -14.76
C LYS A 105 11.09 5.57 -14.65
N ASP A 106 11.88 6.02 -13.69
CA ASP A 106 13.27 5.61 -13.55
C ASP A 106 13.36 4.12 -13.21
N MET A 107 12.50 3.64 -12.32
CA MET A 107 12.39 2.22 -11.99
C MET A 107 11.93 1.36 -13.18
N ALA A 108 11.01 1.87 -13.99
CA ALA A 108 10.48 1.12 -15.13
C ALA A 108 11.50 0.95 -16.28
N VAL A 109 12.48 1.85 -16.41
CA VAL A 109 13.55 1.78 -17.43
C VAL A 109 14.83 1.12 -16.93
N ASP A 110 15.00 0.99 -15.62
CA ASP A 110 16.14 0.28 -15.02
C ASP A 110 16.19 -1.18 -15.49
N PRO A 111 17.35 -1.75 -15.82
CA PRO A 111 17.45 -3.12 -16.32
C PRO A 111 16.93 -4.18 -15.36
N VAL A 112 17.15 -4.03 -14.06
CA VAL A 112 16.78 -5.00 -13.02
C VAL A 112 15.35 -4.75 -12.54
N ASP A 113 15.09 -3.54 -12.06
CA ASP A 113 13.79 -3.15 -11.52
C ASP A 113 12.70 -3.17 -12.59
N GLY A 114 12.99 -2.65 -13.79
CA GLY A 114 12.09 -2.69 -14.91
C GLY A 114 11.80 -4.11 -15.41
N TYR A 115 12.74 -5.05 -15.30
CA TYR A 115 12.45 -6.45 -15.57
C TYR A 115 11.46 -7.03 -14.55
N ALA A 116 11.69 -6.77 -13.26
CA ALA A 116 10.79 -7.22 -12.18
C ALA A 116 9.38 -6.63 -12.37
N ILE A 117 9.27 -5.32 -12.69
CA ILE A 117 7.99 -4.67 -12.94
C ILE A 117 7.29 -5.26 -14.18
N ARG A 118 8.01 -5.51 -15.28
CA ARG A 118 7.43 -6.10 -16.52
C ARG A 118 6.91 -7.50 -16.31
N THR A 119 7.62 -8.33 -15.56
CA THR A 119 7.25 -9.74 -15.32
C THR A 119 6.21 -9.93 -14.21
N ALA A 120 6.04 -8.97 -13.32
CA ALA A 120 5.03 -9.02 -12.28
C ALA A 120 3.61 -8.97 -12.87
N ALA A 121 2.72 -9.80 -12.36
CA ALA A 121 1.28 -9.73 -12.59
C ALA A 121 0.58 -8.75 -11.62
N VAL A 122 1.19 -8.57 -10.44
CA VAL A 122 0.69 -7.68 -9.37
C VAL A 122 1.76 -6.67 -9.00
N ILE A 123 1.38 -5.38 -8.93
CA ILE A 123 2.23 -4.29 -8.48
C ILE A 123 1.61 -3.68 -7.22
N LEU A 124 2.42 -3.58 -6.18
CA LEU A 124 2.04 -2.97 -4.89
C LEU A 124 2.82 -1.67 -4.74
N ILE A 125 2.14 -0.54 -4.59
CA ILE A 125 2.77 0.77 -4.43
C ILE A 125 2.47 1.32 -3.04
N ASN A 126 3.51 1.56 -2.25
CA ASN A 126 3.39 2.23 -0.96
C ASN A 126 3.74 3.72 -1.08
N GLU A 127 3.09 4.56 -0.27
CA GLU A 127 3.27 6.02 -0.26
C GLU A 127 3.03 6.67 -1.64
N GLY A 128 2.00 6.19 -2.35
CA GLY A 128 1.67 6.56 -3.72
C GLY A 128 1.53 8.07 -3.96
N GLN A 129 1.15 8.86 -2.94
CA GLN A 129 0.99 10.31 -3.04
C GLN A 129 2.30 11.06 -3.34
N PHE A 130 3.45 10.42 -3.16
CA PHE A 130 4.75 11.06 -3.39
C PHE A 130 5.30 10.86 -4.81
N PHE A 131 4.75 9.95 -5.60
CA PHE A 131 5.20 9.73 -6.98
C PHE A 131 4.54 10.74 -7.93
N PRO A 132 5.33 11.64 -8.56
CA PRO A 132 4.77 12.68 -9.42
C PRO A 132 4.16 12.14 -10.72
N ASP A 133 4.63 10.98 -11.16
CA ASP A 133 4.26 10.30 -12.41
C ASP A 133 3.30 9.11 -12.22
N ILE A 134 2.65 9.02 -11.04
CA ILE A 134 1.84 7.87 -10.66
C ILE A 134 0.67 7.62 -11.63
N VAL A 135 0.02 8.68 -12.10
CA VAL A 135 -1.17 8.55 -12.96
C VAL A 135 -0.83 7.90 -14.29
N ASP A 136 0.25 8.35 -14.94
CA ASP A 136 0.64 7.85 -16.26
C ASP A 136 1.07 6.40 -16.20
N TYR A 137 1.90 6.04 -15.21
CA TYR A 137 2.41 4.68 -15.07
C TYR A 137 1.34 3.69 -14.61
N VAL A 138 0.49 4.08 -13.67
CA VAL A 138 -0.60 3.22 -13.23
C VAL A 138 -1.60 2.97 -14.35
N LYS A 139 -1.99 4.02 -15.09
CA LYS A 139 -2.86 3.86 -16.25
C LYS A 139 -2.26 2.92 -17.29
N LYS A 140 -0.96 3.07 -17.60
CA LYS A 140 -0.26 2.17 -18.53
C LYS A 140 -0.28 0.72 -18.02
N TRP A 141 0.08 0.50 -16.75
CA TRP A 141 0.14 -0.86 -16.19
C TRP A 141 -1.22 -1.55 -16.13
N VAL A 142 -2.28 -0.80 -15.82
CA VAL A 142 -3.63 -1.34 -15.73
C VAL A 142 -4.26 -1.52 -17.10
N ASP A 143 -4.33 -0.45 -17.91
CA ASP A 143 -5.11 -0.44 -19.15
C ASP A 143 -4.39 -1.13 -20.32
N VAL A 144 -3.05 -1.04 -20.34
CA VAL A 144 -2.24 -1.56 -21.49
C VAL A 144 -1.58 -2.88 -21.13
N ASP A 145 -0.93 -2.94 -19.97
CA ASP A 145 -0.17 -4.12 -19.54
C ASP A 145 -1.04 -5.14 -18.77
N ASN A 146 -2.34 -4.86 -18.56
CA ASN A 146 -3.33 -5.73 -17.88
C ASN A 146 -2.88 -6.21 -16.49
N LYS A 147 -2.18 -5.36 -15.74
CA LYS A 147 -1.69 -5.69 -14.40
C LYS A 147 -2.71 -5.37 -13.31
N ARG A 148 -2.59 -6.04 -12.17
CA ARG A 148 -3.33 -5.69 -10.97
C ARG A 148 -2.47 -4.76 -10.13
N VAL A 149 -2.93 -3.55 -9.89
CA VAL A 149 -2.19 -2.51 -9.15
C VAL A 149 -2.93 -2.16 -7.86
N TYR A 150 -2.23 -2.22 -6.74
CA TYR A 150 -2.73 -1.83 -5.42
C TYR A 150 -1.88 -0.68 -4.89
N ILE A 151 -2.51 0.41 -4.50
CA ILE A 151 -1.82 1.64 -4.11
C ILE A 151 -2.24 2.04 -2.71
N CYS A 152 -1.28 2.13 -1.79
CA CYS A 152 -1.47 2.76 -0.50
C CYS A 152 -1.05 4.22 -0.54
N ALA A 153 -1.92 5.12 -0.06
CA ALA A 153 -1.63 6.55 0.00
C ALA A 153 -2.34 7.24 1.18
N LEU A 154 -1.80 8.37 1.60
CA LEU A 154 -2.50 9.27 2.51
C LEU A 154 -3.70 9.90 1.79
N ASP A 155 -4.83 9.98 2.48
CA ASP A 155 -6.05 10.64 2.00
C ASP A 155 -6.07 12.15 2.26
N GLY A 156 -5.00 12.69 2.75
CA GLY A 156 -4.78 14.11 3.02
C GLY A 156 -3.59 14.33 3.93
N ASP A 157 -3.05 15.53 3.88
CA ASP A 157 -2.01 15.97 4.79
C ASP A 157 -2.57 16.34 6.19
N PHE A 158 -1.71 16.87 7.05
CA PHE A 158 -2.09 17.31 8.40
C PHE A 158 -3.07 18.51 8.42
N MET A 159 -3.19 19.26 7.32
CA MET A 159 -4.18 20.33 7.13
C MET A 159 -5.45 19.83 6.42
N ARG A 160 -5.53 18.55 6.10
CA ARG A 160 -6.61 17.92 5.34
C ARG A 160 -6.66 18.35 3.88
N VAL A 161 -5.51 18.77 3.34
CA VAL A 161 -5.36 19.13 1.93
C VAL A 161 -4.90 17.89 1.14
N PRO A 162 -5.38 17.67 -0.10
CA PRO A 162 -4.92 16.59 -0.95
C PRO A 162 -3.40 16.62 -1.16
N MET A 163 -2.79 15.44 -1.22
CA MET A 163 -1.35 15.28 -1.48
C MET A 163 -1.12 14.63 -2.84
N GLY A 164 -0.25 15.25 -3.65
CA GLY A 164 0.14 14.72 -4.96
C GLY A 164 -1.04 14.49 -5.90
N SER A 165 -0.86 13.57 -6.85
CA SER A 165 -1.83 13.28 -7.91
C SER A 165 -2.69 12.05 -7.65
N ILE A 166 -2.68 11.48 -6.43
CA ILE A 166 -3.36 10.23 -6.12
C ILE A 166 -4.86 10.27 -6.40
N TYR A 167 -5.50 11.42 -6.19
CA TYR A 167 -6.93 11.60 -6.42
C TYR A 167 -7.34 11.55 -7.89
N ASN A 168 -6.40 11.78 -8.81
CA ASN A 168 -6.64 11.66 -10.25
C ASN A 168 -6.81 10.19 -10.69
N LEU A 169 -6.49 9.24 -9.81
CA LEU A 169 -6.72 7.82 -10.04
C LEU A 169 -8.14 7.36 -9.64
N LEU A 170 -8.92 8.17 -8.91
CA LEU A 170 -10.28 7.80 -8.47
C LEU A 170 -11.21 7.44 -9.65
N PRO A 171 -11.26 8.19 -10.76
CA PRO A 171 -12.11 7.81 -11.89
C PRO A 171 -11.59 6.61 -12.69
N LEU A 172 -10.38 6.12 -12.42
CA LEU A 172 -9.74 5.01 -13.11
C LEU A 172 -9.74 3.71 -12.30
N CYS A 173 -10.07 3.77 -10.99
CA CYS A 173 -9.95 2.61 -10.13
C CYS A 173 -11.24 1.77 -10.07
N ASP A 174 -11.05 0.46 -9.91
CA ASP A 174 -12.13 -0.51 -9.70
C ASP A 174 -12.65 -0.47 -8.26
N LYS A 175 -11.75 -0.11 -7.29
CA LYS A 175 -12.10 -0.11 -5.88
C LYS A 175 -11.34 0.94 -5.09
N VAL A 176 -12.02 1.53 -4.10
CA VAL A 176 -11.43 2.42 -3.10
C VAL A 176 -11.76 1.91 -1.70
N ASP A 177 -10.73 1.60 -0.93
CA ASP A 177 -10.83 1.31 0.50
C ASP A 177 -10.35 2.53 1.30
N LYS A 178 -11.26 3.18 2.03
CA LYS A 178 -10.89 4.23 2.98
C LYS A 178 -10.73 3.65 4.37
N LEU A 179 -9.49 3.41 4.78
CA LEU A 179 -9.15 2.90 6.09
C LEU A 179 -9.20 4.00 7.16
N THR A 180 -9.39 3.58 8.40
CA THR A 180 -9.35 4.46 9.57
C THR A 180 -8.43 3.90 10.63
N SER A 181 -7.84 4.77 11.45
CA SER A 181 -7.12 4.40 12.66
C SER A 181 -8.03 4.44 13.89
N LEU A 182 -7.45 4.40 15.08
CA LEU A 182 -8.11 4.73 16.34
C LEU A 182 -7.68 6.13 16.81
N CYS A 183 -8.60 6.88 17.38
CA CYS A 183 -8.30 8.23 17.86
C CYS A 183 -7.38 8.17 19.08
N SER A 184 -6.16 8.72 18.94
CA SER A 184 -5.15 8.76 20.02
C SER A 184 -5.55 9.63 21.21
N LYS A 185 -6.54 10.52 21.06
CA LYS A 185 -7.04 11.40 22.14
C LYS A 185 -8.23 10.80 22.88
N CYS A 186 -9.21 10.25 22.15
CA CYS A 186 -10.38 9.64 22.79
C CYS A 186 -10.00 8.34 23.54
N ARG A 187 -9.24 7.46 22.88
CA ARG A 187 -8.81 6.14 23.44
C ARG A 187 -9.95 5.23 23.91
N ASP A 188 -11.12 5.37 23.30
CA ASP A 188 -12.37 4.68 23.63
C ASP A 188 -12.93 3.86 22.46
N GLY A 189 -12.11 3.63 21.43
CA GLY A 189 -12.55 2.98 20.19
C GLY A 189 -13.01 3.92 19.07
N THR A 190 -13.15 5.23 19.37
CA THR A 190 -13.50 6.23 18.35
C THR A 190 -12.51 6.22 17.18
N ARG A 191 -13.03 6.21 15.94
CA ARG A 191 -12.21 6.16 14.73
C ARG A 191 -11.43 7.45 14.52
N GLY A 192 -10.10 7.32 14.30
CA GLY A 192 -9.21 8.38 13.86
C GLY A 192 -9.22 8.45 12.34
N ILE A 193 -9.65 9.57 11.80
CA ILE A 193 -9.82 9.77 10.35
C ILE A 193 -8.89 10.83 9.78
N PHE A 194 -8.10 11.50 10.61
CA PHE A 194 -7.14 12.51 10.21
C PHE A 194 -5.76 12.25 10.83
N SER A 195 -4.71 12.61 10.10
CA SER A 195 -3.34 12.71 10.62
C SER A 195 -3.13 14.10 11.19
N PHE A 196 -3.03 14.24 12.49
CA PHE A 196 -2.74 15.53 13.13
C PHE A 196 -1.24 15.63 13.41
N ARG A 197 -0.59 16.70 12.92
CA ARG A 197 0.83 16.95 13.21
C ARG A 197 0.96 17.61 14.59
N ILE A 198 1.79 17.01 15.45
CA ILE A 198 1.99 17.50 16.83
C ILE A 198 3.17 18.47 16.95
N THR A 199 3.97 18.60 15.93
CA THR A 199 5.14 19.49 15.82
C THR A 199 4.80 20.77 15.02
N ASN A 200 5.70 21.75 15.03
CA ASN A 200 5.41 23.09 14.49
C ASN A 200 5.83 23.30 13.03
N GLU A 201 6.45 22.29 12.40
CA GLU A 201 6.87 22.40 11.01
C GLU A 201 5.66 22.60 10.10
N THR A 202 5.81 23.46 9.09
CA THR A 202 4.75 23.87 8.17
C THR A 202 4.79 23.18 6.82
N GLU A 203 5.91 22.52 6.49
CA GLU A 203 6.09 21.81 5.23
C GLU A 203 5.04 20.71 5.09
N GLN A 204 4.40 20.62 3.91
CA GLN A 204 3.40 19.59 3.64
C GLN A 204 3.99 18.18 3.80
N LYS A 205 5.20 17.97 3.27
CA LYS A 205 5.92 16.70 3.34
C LYS A 205 6.91 16.72 4.49
N LEU A 206 6.63 15.96 5.53
CA LEU A 206 7.56 15.65 6.60
C LEU A 206 7.55 14.14 6.83
N ILE A 207 8.65 13.47 6.49
CA ILE A 207 8.77 12.02 6.61
C ILE A 207 9.11 11.67 8.05
N GLY A 208 8.30 10.81 8.64
CA GLY A 208 8.44 10.35 10.03
C GLY A 208 7.09 10.03 10.63
N CYS A 209 7.07 9.14 11.61
CA CYS A 209 5.83 8.77 12.31
C CYS A 209 5.69 9.45 13.67
N SER A 210 6.79 9.91 14.29
CA SER A 210 6.81 10.53 15.61
C SER A 210 6.09 11.89 15.67
N ASN A 211 5.99 12.56 14.52
CA ASN A 211 5.43 13.92 14.41
C ASN A 211 3.91 13.95 14.22
N TYR A 212 3.26 12.79 14.19
CA TYR A 212 1.84 12.70 13.87
C TYR A 212 1.11 11.78 14.83
N ILE A 213 -0.17 12.12 15.05
CA ILE A 213 -1.13 11.26 15.75
C ILE A 213 -2.42 11.13 14.94
N PRO A 214 -3.05 9.96 14.90
CA PRO A 214 -4.38 9.79 14.32
C PRO A 214 -5.44 10.34 15.27
N VAL A 215 -6.36 11.14 14.75
CA VAL A 215 -7.43 11.74 15.55
C VAL A 215 -8.78 11.71 14.85
N CYS A 216 -9.86 11.72 15.63
CA CYS A 216 -11.21 11.91 15.13
C CYS A 216 -11.47 13.39 14.78
N ARG A 217 -12.60 13.68 14.11
CA ARG A 217 -12.97 15.04 13.69
C ARG A 217 -13.04 16.03 14.86
N LYS A 218 -13.68 15.65 15.95
CA LYS A 218 -13.81 16.48 17.17
C LYS A 218 -12.42 16.85 17.72
N CYS A 219 -11.58 15.86 17.96
CA CYS A 219 -10.23 16.09 18.50
C CYS A 219 -9.35 16.87 17.53
N TYR A 220 -9.49 16.69 16.22
CA TYR A 220 -8.76 17.48 15.23
C TYR A 220 -9.09 18.97 15.34
N ILE A 221 -10.39 19.32 15.43
CA ILE A 221 -10.86 20.71 15.56
C ILE A 221 -10.33 21.33 16.85
N GLU A 222 -10.54 20.66 17.98
CA GLU A 222 -10.09 21.15 19.30
C GLU A 222 -8.57 21.39 19.35
N LEU A 223 -7.77 20.49 18.78
CA LEU A 223 -6.32 20.63 18.75
C LEU A 223 -5.87 21.77 17.80
N SER A 224 -6.57 21.94 16.69
CA SER A 224 -6.27 23.00 15.72
C SER A 224 -6.58 24.38 16.30
N GLU A 225 -7.67 24.53 17.03
CA GLU A 225 -8.03 25.77 17.74
C GLU A 225 -6.99 26.12 18.80
N LYS A 226 -6.60 25.18 19.64
CA LYS A 226 -5.56 25.37 20.66
C LYS A 226 -4.24 25.84 20.04
N ARG A 227 -3.86 25.27 18.89
CA ARG A 227 -2.64 25.67 18.16
C ARG A 227 -2.72 27.13 17.69
N LYS A 228 -3.86 27.55 17.13
CA LYS A 228 -4.05 28.93 16.67
C LYS A 228 -3.91 29.95 17.82
N ILE A 229 -4.42 29.62 19.01
CA ILE A 229 -4.29 30.47 20.19
C ILE A 229 -2.83 30.59 20.63
N GLN A 230 -2.04 29.52 20.54
CA GLN A 230 -0.62 29.53 20.90
C GLN A 230 0.29 30.25 19.90
N THR A 231 -0.12 30.36 18.63
CA THR A 231 0.62 31.02 17.56
C THR A 231 0.05 32.39 17.17
N GLY A 232 -0.97 32.87 17.86
CA GLY A 232 -1.53 34.19 17.69
C GLY A 232 -0.48 35.28 18.01
N PRO A 233 -0.54 36.49 17.37
CA PRO A 233 0.36 37.56 17.68
C PRO A 233 0.25 37.91 19.17
N CYS A 234 1.39 38.03 19.83
CA CYS A 234 1.45 38.69 21.13
C CYS A 234 0.86 40.07 20.92
N GLU A 235 -0.25 40.36 21.59
CA GLU A 235 -0.78 41.74 21.66
C GLU A 235 0.37 42.59 22.18
N GLY A 236 0.96 43.37 21.26
CA GLY A 236 2.06 44.24 21.55
C GLY A 236 1.57 45.33 22.50
N ASP A 237 2.35 45.60 23.54
CA ASP A 237 2.27 46.76 24.40
C ASP A 237 1.91 48.02 23.60
N GLU A 238 0.68 48.45 23.70
CA GLU A 238 0.38 49.89 23.47
C GLU A 238 0.96 50.66 24.65
N THR A 239 2.23 51.04 24.55
CA THR A 239 2.79 52.09 25.41
C THR A 239 2.17 53.39 24.98
N GLU A 240 1.21 53.87 25.79
CA GLU A 240 0.77 55.28 25.79
C GLU A 240 1.98 56.20 25.88
N SER A 241 1.98 57.21 25.02
CA SER A 241 2.78 58.43 25.17
C SER A 241 1.95 59.61 24.73
#